data_6cbafb80eee4ddb092437a8d2cac64e9
#
_entry.id   6cbafb80eee4ddb092437a8d2cac64e9
#
_cell.length_a   1.000
_cell.length_b   1.000
_cell.length_c   1.000
_cell.angle_alpha   90.00
_cell.angle_beta   90.00
_cell.angle_gamma   90.00
#
_symmetry.space_group_name_H-M   'P 1'
#
loop_
_entity.id
_entity.type
_entity.pdbx_description
1 polymer ?
#
loop_
_entity_poly.entity_id
_entity_poly.type
_entity_poly.pdbx_seq_one_letter_code
_entity_poly.pdbx_strand_id
1 'polypeptide(L)'
;MNEAFELFSKNIKDRLETNVKGEVTIWFVDDELHIKIYNHGLKFRIVFQNLTAMVVYGRMVPDRIVEEVLGKYRAFIMNKYFN
;
A
#
# COMPACT_ATOMS: atom_id res chain seq x y z
N MET A 1 11.06 10.89 11.60
CA MET A 1 9.70 10.70 11.08
C MET A 1 8.70 10.80 12.20
N ASN A 2 7.53 11.30 11.92
CA ASN A 2 6.48 11.51 12.90
C ASN A 2 5.93 10.15 13.36
N GLU A 3 5.70 10.02 14.66
CA GLU A 3 5.18 8.79 15.26
C GLU A 3 3.81 8.39 14.67
N ALA A 4 2.99 9.37 14.33
CA ALA A 4 1.69 9.10 13.70
C ALA A 4 1.85 8.42 12.35
N PHE A 5 2.84 8.81 11.55
CA PHE A 5 3.13 8.16 10.28
C PHE A 5 3.65 6.74 10.47
N GLU A 6 4.43 6.52 11.53
CA GLU A 6 4.93 5.18 11.83
C GLU A 6 3.80 4.24 12.18
N LEU A 7 2.86 4.68 13.01
CA LEU A 7 1.69 3.90 13.40
C LEU A 7 0.77 3.64 12.20
N PHE A 8 0.58 4.65 11.37
CA PHE A 8 -0.21 4.54 10.14
C PHE A 8 0.39 3.49 9.20
N SER A 9 1.70 3.59 8.98
CA SER A 9 2.42 2.66 8.11
C SER A 9 2.38 1.23 8.64
N LYS A 10 2.58 1.07 9.95
CA LYS A 10 2.53 -0.23 10.59
C LYS A 10 1.15 -0.87 10.47
N ASN A 11 0.10 -0.10 10.67
CA ASN A 11 -1.27 -0.58 10.54
C ASN A 11 -1.52 -1.11 9.14
N ILE A 12 -1.16 -0.33 8.12
CA ILE A 12 -1.34 -0.74 6.73
C ILE A 12 -0.50 -1.97 6.41
N LYS A 13 0.77 -1.96 6.81
CA LYS A 13 1.68 -3.07 6.55
C LYS A 13 1.17 -4.36 7.17
N ASP A 14 0.79 -4.33 8.44
CA ASP A 14 0.31 -5.52 9.14
C ASP A 14 -0.95 -6.09 8.48
N ARG A 15 -1.86 -5.23 8.07
CA ARG A 15 -3.09 -5.65 7.42
C ARG A 15 -2.84 -6.21 6.02
N LEU A 16 -1.92 -5.62 5.27
CA LEU A 16 -1.55 -6.15 3.97
C LEU A 16 -0.86 -7.51 4.12
N GLU A 17 0.07 -7.65 5.06
CA GLU A 17 0.78 -8.91 5.28
C GLU A 17 -0.15 -10.03 5.78
N THR A 18 -1.25 -9.68 6.43
CA THR A 18 -2.26 -10.66 6.82
C THR A 18 -3.03 -11.18 5.60
N ASN A 19 -3.23 -10.35 4.60
CA ASN A 19 -4.05 -10.68 3.43
C ASN A 19 -3.24 -11.18 2.24
N VAL A 20 -1.96 -10.90 2.17
CA VAL A 20 -1.08 -11.36 1.09
C VAL A 20 0.11 -12.07 1.69
N LYS A 21 0.53 -13.16 1.09
CA LYS A 21 1.71 -13.90 1.54
C LYS A 21 2.93 -13.28 0.86
N GLY A 22 3.58 -12.35 1.55
CA GLY A 22 4.73 -11.68 0.97
C GLY A 22 5.28 -10.62 1.89
N GLU A 23 6.34 -9.98 1.44
CA GLU A 23 6.94 -8.87 2.16
C GLU A 23 6.34 -7.56 1.68
N VAL A 24 5.90 -6.75 2.62
CA VAL A 24 5.34 -5.43 2.34
C VAL A 24 6.31 -4.38 2.84
N THR A 25 6.67 -3.45 1.97
CA THR A 25 7.51 -2.31 2.31
C THR A 25 6.72 -1.04 2.04
N ILE A 26 6.72 -0.14 3.02
CA ILE A 26 6.00 1.14 2.92
C ILE A 26 6.99 2.25 3.24
N TRP A 27 7.02 3.28 2.40
CA TRP A 27 7.84 4.45 2.69
C TRP A 27 7.20 5.70 2.11
N PHE A 28 7.60 6.83 2.69
CA PHE A 28 7.14 8.15 2.25
C PHE A 28 8.32 8.89 1.64
N VAL A 29 8.12 9.45 0.46
CA VAL A 29 9.11 10.30 -0.17
C VAL A 29 8.38 11.41 -0.92
N ASP A 30 8.84 12.64 -0.72
CA ASP A 30 8.15 13.82 -1.23
C ASP A 30 6.70 13.80 -0.78
N ASP A 31 5.73 14.08 -1.57
CA ASP A 31 4.34 14.04 -1.17
C ASP A 31 3.68 12.74 -1.65
N GLU A 32 4.41 11.61 -1.51
CA GLU A 32 3.97 10.32 -2.03
C GLU A 32 4.11 9.22 -0.98
N LEU A 33 3.15 8.30 -0.99
CA LEU A 33 3.20 7.05 -0.23
C LEU A 33 3.48 5.92 -1.21
N HIS A 34 4.57 5.21 -0.98
CA HIS A 34 4.98 4.07 -1.79
C HIS A 34 4.72 2.79 -1.04
N ILE A 35 4.07 1.83 -1.70
CA ILE A 35 3.85 0.50 -1.15
C ILE A 35 4.34 -0.52 -2.16
N LYS A 36 5.17 -1.44 -1.70
CA LYS A 36 5.72 -2.50 -2.52
C LYS A 36 5.41 -3.84 -1.87
N ILE A 37 4.92 -4.78 -2.66
CA ILE A 37 4.66 -6.15 -2.21
C ILE A 37 5.51 -7.09 -3.05
N TYR A 38 6.33 -7.88 -2.38
CA TYR A 38 7.19 -8.87 -3.02
C TYR A 38 6.72 -10.25 -2.61
N ASN A 39 6.35 -11.08 -3.58
CA ASN A 39 5.81 -12.41 -3.32
C ASN A 39 6.22 -13.36 -4.45
N HIS A 40 6.94 -14.42 -4.10
CA HIS A 40 7.34 -15.47 -5.04
C HIS A 40 7.98 -14.94 -6.33
N GLY A 41 8.89 -13.99 -6.18
CA GLY A 41 9.60 -13.39 -7.31
C GLY A 41 8.84 -12.32 -8.04
N LEU A 42 7.58 -12.07 -7.69
CA LEU A 42 6.78 -11.01 -8.30
C LEU A 42 6.87 -9.75 -7.44
N LYS A 43 7.08 -8.61 -8.11
CA LYS A 43 7.13 -7.31 -7.46
C LYS A 43 5.93 -6.50 -7.91
N PHE A 44 5.11 -6.11 -6.94
CA PHE A 44 3.99 -5.21 -7.16
C PHE A 44 4.30 -3.89 -6.47
N ARG A 45 4.04 -2.78 -7.13
CA ARG A 45 4.29 -1.47 -6.57
C ARG A 45 3.12 -0.55 -6.87
N ILE A 46 2.70 0.18 -5.84
CA ILE A 46 1.67 1.21 -5.99
C ILE A 46 2.14 2.49 -5.31
N VAL A 47 1.81 3.62 -5.91
CA VAL A 47 2.18 4.93 -5.39
C VAL A 47 0.92 5.77 -5.27
N PHE A 48 0.72 6.34 -4.09
CA PHE A 48 -0.34 7.31 -3.84
C PHE A 48 0.28 8.70 -3.85
N GLN A 49 -0.11 9.52 -4.81
CA GLN A 49 0.43 10.87 -5.00
C GLN A 49 -0.43 11.88 -4.28
N ASN A 50 0.16 13.06 -4.03
CA ASN A 50 -0.56 14.20 -3.43
C ASN A 50 -1.15 13.86 -2.06
N LEU A 51 -0.30 13.34 -1.17
CA LEU A 51 -0.74 12.97 0.19
C LEU A 51 -1.37 14.14 0.93
N THR A 52 -0.83 15.35 0.77
CA THR A 52 -1.38 16.53 1.42
C THR A 52 -2.85 16.71 1.03
N ALA A 53 -3.16 16.57 -0.25
CA ALA A 53 -4.54 16.68 -0.73
C ALA A 53 -5.39 15.53 -0.17
N MET A 54 -4.85 14.32 -0.12
CA MET A 54 -5.58 13.17 0.44
C MET A 54 -5.96 13.40 1.90
N VAL A 55 -5.05 13.97 2.68
CA VAL A 55 -5.32 14.29 4.09
C VAL A 55 -6.39 15.35 4.19
N VAL A 56 -6.29 16.41 3.39
CA VAL A 56 -7.26 17.52 3.39
C VAL A 56 -8.67 17.02 3.06
N TYR A 57 -8.79 16.10 2.10
CA TYR A 57 -10.09 15.58 1.68
C TYR A 57 -10.51 14.33 2.46
N GLY A 58 -9.81 14.00 3.55
CA GLY A 58 -10.17 12.86 4.39
C GLY A 58 -10.01 11.50 3.72
N ARG A 59 -9.17 11.41 2.70
CA ARG A 59 -8.95 10.15 1.96
C ARG A 59 -7.79 9.32 2.50
N MET A 60 -7.00 9.90 3.39
CA MET A 60 -5.84 9.22 3.98
C MET A 60 -6.28 8.38 5.17
N VAL A 61 -7.08 7.35 4.88
CA VAL A 61 -7.65 6.45 5.88
C VAL A 61 -7.09 5.05 5.62
N PRO A 62 -6.54 4.37 6.64
CA PRO A 62 -5.95 3.04 6.46
C PRO A 62 -6.86 2.05 5.75
N ASP A 63 -8.14 2.02 6.09
CA ASP A 63 -9.10 1.10 5.47
C ASP A 63 -9.15 1.28 3.95
N ARG A 64 -9.21 2.53 3.50
CA ARG A 64 -9.29 2.84 2.06
C ARG A 64 -7.99 2.48 1.35
N ILE A 65 -6.87 2.78 1.97
CA ILE A 65 -5.54 2.47 1.40
C ILE A 65 -5.41 0.96 1.24
N VAL A 66 -5.70 0.20 2.29
CA VAL A 66 -5.59 -1.27 2.26
C VAL A 66 -6.51 -1.85 1.19
N GLU A 67 -7.76 -1.39 1.13
CA GLU A 67 -8.74 -1.89 0.17
C GLU A 67 -8.29 -1.63 -1.27
N GLU A 68 -7.81 -0.43 -1.56
CA GLU A 68 -7.33 -0.09 -2.89
C GLU A 68 -6.10 -0.90 -3.29
N VAL A 69 -5.15 -1.04 -2.36
CA VAL A 69 -3.93 -1.83 -2.60
C VAL A 69 -4.30 -3.28 -2.89
N LEU A 70 -5.16 -3.89 -2.06
CA LEU A 70 -5.56 -5.28 -2.25
C LEU A 70 -6.30 -5.48 -3.56
N GLY A 71 -7.17 -4.56 -3.94
CA GLY A 71 -7.88 -4.64 -5.21
C GLY A 71 -6.93 -4.63 -6.40
N LYS A 72 -5.99 -3.69 -6.40
CA LYS A 72 -5.01 -3.60 -7.48
C LYS A 72 -4.02 -4.75 -7.48
N TYR A 73 -3.64 -5.23 -6.31
CA TYR A 73 -2.76 -6.39 -6.19
C TYR A 73 -3.42 -7.65 -6.77
N ARG A 74 -4.69 -7.87 -6.45
CA ARG A 74 -5.43 -9.01 -7.00
C ARG A 74 -5.50 -8.94 -8.53
N ALA A 75 -5.77 -7.77 -9.08
CA ALA A 75 -5.78 -7.57 -10.54
C ALA A 75 -4.41 -7.85 -11.14
N PHE A 76 -3.34 -7.41 -10.49
CA PHE A 76 -1.98 -7.68 -10.93
C PHE A 76 -1.68 -9.18 -10.96
N ILE A 77 -2.06 -9.91 -9.91
CA ILE A 77 -1.85 -11.36 -9.84
C ILE A 77 -2.66 -12.07 -10.91
N MET A 78 -3.92 -11.69 -11.11
CA MET A 78 -4.76 -12.28 -12.14
C MET A 78 -4.17 -12.08 -13.53
N ASN A 79 -3.65 -10.90 -13.82
CA ASN A 79 -2.98 -10.63 -15.09
C ASN A 79 -1.76 -11.52 -15.30
N LYS A 80 -1.01 -11.82 -14.24
CA LYS A 80 0.20 -12.64 -14.33
C LYS A 80 -0.11 -14.12 -14.57
N TYR A 81 -1.17 -14.63 -13.95
CA TYR A 81 -1.43 -16.07 -13.93
C TYR A 81 -2.57 -16.52 -14.84
N PHE A 82 -3.43 -15.60 -15.28
CA PHE A 82 -4.61 -15.96 -16.05
C PHE A 82 -4.69 -15.29 -17.43
N ASN A 83 -3.65 -14.56 -17.78
CA ASN A 83 -3.54 -14.01 -19.14
C ASN A 83 -2.48 -14.83 -19.90
#